data_ca001f48652a8d0d020bf59b837cc5df
#
_entry.id   ca001f48652a8d0d020bf59b837cc5df
#
_cell.length_a   1.000
_cell.length_b   1.000
_cell.length_c   1.000
_cell.angle_alpha   90.00
_cell.angle_beta   90.00
_cell.angle_gamma   90.00
#
_symmetry.space_group_name_H-M   'P 1'
#
loop_
_entity.id
_entity.type
_entity.pdbx_description
1 polymer ?
#
loop_
_entity_poly.entity_id
_entity_poly.type
_entity_poly.pdbx_seq_one_letter_code
_entity_poly.pdbx_strand_id
1 'polypeptide(L)'
;MEKEKLFCKGGGCTAKLGAGILSRILSKLPQGPEDENLLVGYDSKDDAAVYKISDDIAFVQTLDFFPPMVDDPYTFGKIAATNALSDIYAMGGEVKTALNIVCFPEKMDLNILGEIMRGGAEKVIEAGGTLAGGHSIADSDVKYGLSVTGIVNPNKIYTNNGAKPGDALILTKRLGVGIICTANRVGEASVEAMKAVTDSMTTLNKYAAECCRNFKIHACTDVTGFSFLGHLHEMMDGQLSCHIHAKQVPVFEEALRHADEFLLTAAGQRNRNFTGPFVQFKGIPFAMEEILFDPQTSGGLLISLAKEDAPGLLDKLKASGLPAEIVGEVLAKTEPEILVTN
;
A
#
# COMPACT_ATOMS: atom_id res chain seq x y z
N MET A 1 -21.34 17.06 24.47
CA MET A 1 -20.06 17.43 23.83
C MET A 1 -20.02 16.73 22.48
N GLU A 2 -20.18 17.47 21.39
CA GLU A 2 -19.93 16.93 20.07
C GLU A 2 -18.45 16.50 20.05
N LYS A 3 -18.20 15.22 19.72
CA LYS A 3 -16.83 14.78 19.44
C LYS A 3 -16.30 15.62 18.29
N GLU A 4 -15.26 16.42 18.53
CA GLU A 4 -14.52 17.08 17.44
C GLU A 4 -14.11 15.99 16.45
N LYS A 5 -14.69 16.04 15.28
CA LYS A 5 -14.38 15.08 14.24
C LYS A 5 -12.99 15.40 13.68
N LEU A 6 -12.11 14.41 13.61
CA LEU A 6 -10.75 14.53 13.04
C LEU A 6 -10.80 14.71 11.50
N PHE A 7 -11.65 15.62 11.01
CA PHE A 7 -11.87 15.72 9.57
C PHE A 7 -10.73 16.39 8.82
N CYS A 8 -10.28 15.70 7.79
CA CYS A 8 -9.55 16.29 6.68
C CYS A 8 -10.36 16.14 5.38
N LYS A 9 -10.14 17.04 4.42
CA LYS A 9 -10.81 17.06 3.10
C LYS A 9 -10.47 15.88 2.18
N GLY A 10 -9.72 14.92 2.65
CA GLY A 10 -9.33 13.68 2.00
C GLY A 10 -8.38 12.94 2.92
N GLY A 11 -8.73 11.73 3.36
CA GLY A 11 -7.96 10.97 4.35
C GLY A 11 -7.17 9.83 3.74
N GLY A 12 -6.18 9.34 4.47
CA GLY A 12 -5.37 8.20 4.07
C GLY A 12 -4.58 8.43 2.78
N CYS A 13 -4.30 7.36 2.09
CA CYS A 13 -3.54 7.38 0.83
C CYS A 13 -4.25 8.14 -0.31
N THR A 14 -5.55 8.45 -0.19
CA THR A 14 -6.25 9.30 -1.17
C THR A 14 -5.74 10.74 -1.20
N ALA A 15 -5.02 11.18 -0.15
CA ALA A 15 -4.42 12.51 -0.05
C ALA A 15 -3.07 12.63 -0.80
N LYS A 16 -2.49 11.53 -1.26
CA LYS A 16 -1.22 11.54 -2.01
C LYS A 16 -1.35 12.33 -3.32
N LEU A 17 -0.29 13.02 -3.72
CA LEU A 17 -0.20 13.66 -5.04
C LEU A 17 -0.26 12.59 -6.14
N GLY A 18 -0.90 12.90 -7.27
CA GLY A 18 -0.96 11.96 -8.39
C GLY A 18 0.43 11.64 -8.95
N ALA A 19 0.67 10.37 -9.31
CA ALA A 19 1.95 9.86 -9.79
C ALA A 19 2.57 10.70 -10.93
N GLY A 20 1.76 11.13 -11.90
CA GLY A 20 2.23 11.93 -13.02
C GLY A 20 2.70 13.37 -12.67
N ILE A 21 2.19 13.94 -11.55
CA ILE A 21 2.66 15.26 -11.05
C ILE A 21 4.00 15.08 -10.35
N LEU A 22 4.10 14.10 -9.49
CA LEU A 22 5.30 13.80 -8.69
C LEU A 22 6.48 13.46 -9.60
N SER A 23 6.30 12.57 -10.57
CA SER A 23 7.32 12.19 -11.55
C SER A 23 7.89 13.39 -12.31
N ARG A 24 7.03 14.34 -12.75
CA ARG A 24 7.50 15.58 -13.43
C ARG A 24 8.31 16.53 -12.55
N ILE A 25 8.09 16.50 -11.23
CA ILE A 25 8.86 17.29 -10.28
C ILE A 25 10.20 16.62 -10.02
N LEU A 26 10.17 15.31 -9.71
CA LEU A 26 11.36 14.53 -9.40
C LEU A 26 12.37 14.52 -10.56
N SER A 27 11.91 14.43 -11.81
CA SER A 27 12.78 14.48 -13.01
C SER A 27 13.56 15.80 -13.19
N LYS A 28 13.21 16.84 -12.43
CA LYS A 28 13.90 18.15 -12.47
C LYS A 28 14.87 18.37 -11.30
N LEU A 29 14.93 17.42 -10.37
CA LEU A 29 15.84 17.54 -9.25
C LEU A 29 17.29 17.37 -9.72
N PRO A 30 18.25 18.11 -9.10
CA PRO A 30 19.66 17.89 -9.36
C PRO A 30 20.01 16.44 -8.99
N GLN A 31 20.66 15.76 -9.90
CA GLN A 31 21.22 14.44 -9.60
C GLN A 31 22.57 14.62 -8.90
N GLY A 32 22.75 13.92 -7.77
CA GLY A 32 24.03 13.80 -7.10
C GLY A 32 24.99 12.90 -7.89
N PRO A 33 26.25 12.78 -7.42
CA PRO A 33 27.15 11.76 -7.97
C PRO A 33 26.53 10.36 -7.73
N GLU A 34 26.78 9.45 -8.68
CA GLU A 34 26.41 8.04 -8.50
C GLU A 34 27.06 7.46 -7.23
N ASP A 35 26.26 6.82 -6.41
CA ASP A 35 26.71 6.10 -5.20
C ASP A 35 26.40 4.61 -5.38
N GLU A 36 27.43 3.80 -5.55
CA GLU A 36 27.33 2.34 -5.73
C GLU A 36 26.67 1.61 -4.56
N ASN A 37 26.58 2.26 -3.39
CA ASN A 37 25.91 1.72 -2.22
C ASN A 37 24.41 2.02 -2.21
N LEU A 38 23.92 2.94 -3.01
CA LEU A 38 22.48 3.17 -3.21
C LEU A 38 21.94 2.11 -4.18
N LEU A 39 21.47 0.99 -3.62
CA LEU A 39 20.99 -0.15 -4.41
C LEU A 39 19.61 0.10 -5.03
N VAL A 40 18.76 0.86 -4.32
CA VAL A 40 17.41 1.24 -4.75
C VAL A 40 17.18 2.70 -4.36
N GLY A 41 16.82 3.53 -5.33
CA GLY A 41 16.52 4.95 -5.15
C GLY A 41 15.15 5.32 -5.73
N TYR A 42 14.84 6.61 -5.78
CA TYR A 42 13.54 7.08 -6.27
C TYR A 42 13.34 6.88 -7.79
N ASP A 43 14.41 6.63 -8.54
CA ASP A 43 14.34 6.43 -9.99
C ASP A 43 13.70 5.09 -10.38
N SER A 44 13.82 4.08 -9.51
CA SER A 44 13.27 2.74 -9.72
C SER A 44 11.78 2.62 -9.38
N LYS A 45 11.18 3.66 -8.74
CA LYS A 45 9.78 3.68 -8.26
C LYS A 45 9.44 2.56 -7.27
N ASP A 46 10.44 2.01 -6.60
CA ASP A 46 10.25 1.04 -5.54
C ASP A 46 9.67 1.67 -4.26
N ASP A 47 9.17 0.84 -3.35
CA ASP A 47 8.44 1.27 -2.16
C ASP A 47 9.34 1.99 -1.14
N ALA A 48 10.64 1.65 -1.09
CA ALA A 48 11.60 2.28 -0.19
C ALA A 48 12.99 2.41 -0.81
N ALA A 49 13.79 3.34 -0.28
CA ALA A 49 15.20 3.44 -0.60
C ALA A 49 15.99 2.33 0.10
N VAL A 50 16.98 1.75 -0.60
CA VAL A 50 17.87 0.72 -0.04
C VAL A 50 19.32 1.14 -0.20
N TYR A 51 20.04 1.25 0.93
CA TYR A 51 21.43 1.67 0.99
C TYR A 51 22.31 0.58 1.61
N LYS A 52 23.28 0.09 0.87
CA LYS A 52 24.21 -0.96 1.29
C LYS A 52 25.18 -0.43 2.37
N ILE A 53 25.29 -1.15 3.47
CA ILE A 53 26.23 -0.87 4.56
C ILE A 53 27.40 -1.87 4.55
N SER A 54 27.10 -3.13 4.26
CA SER A 54 28.07 -4.23 4.13
C SER A 54 27.56 -5.25 3.12
N ASP A 55 28.33 -6.32 2.90
CA ASP A 55 27.91 -7.39 1.99
C ASP A 55 26.65 -8.14 2.47
N ASP A 56 26.35 -8.10 3.76
CA ASP A 56 25.23 -8.81 4.39
C ASP A 56 24.09 -7.90 4.85
N ILE A 57 24.32 -6.58 4.92
CA ILE A 57 23.35 -5.62 5.49
C ILE A 57 23.19 -4.41 4.57
N ALA A 58 21.95 -4.11 4.25
CA ALA A 58 21.52 -2.83 3.69
C ALA A 58 20.42 -2.23 4.58
N PHE A 59 20.39 -0.90 4.68
CA PHE A 59 19.26 -0.17 5.24
C PHE A 59 18.14 -0.07 4.23
N VAL A 60 16.90 -0.22 4.72
CA VAL A 60 15.68 0.10 4.01
C VAL A 60 15.05 1.29 4.71
N GLN A 61 14.82 2.39 3.99
CA GLN A 61 14.29 3.63 4.55
C GLN A 61 13.07 4.11 3.78
N THR A 62 12.00 4.37 4.51
CA THR A 62 10.77 4.95 3.98
C THR A 62 10.17 5.96 4.94
N LEU A 63 9.22 6.75 4.44
CA LEU A 63 8.33 7.55 5.26
C LEU A 63 6.95 7.68 4.61
N ASP A 64 5.92 7.51 5.42
CA ASP A 64 4.54 7.76 5.02
C ASP A 64 3.78 8.46 6.14
N PHE A 65 3.01 9.48 5.78
CA PHE A 65 2.13 10.19 6.70
C PHE A 65 0.95 10.77 5.92
N PHE A 66 -0.20 10.84 6.57
CA PHE A 66 -1.42 11.32 5.94
C PHE A 66 -2.44 11.82 6.96
N PRO A 67 -3.49 12.53 6.52
CA PRO A 67 -4.59 12.97 7.38
C PRO A 67 -5.53 11.80 7.72
N PRO A 68 -6.32 11.92 8.84
CA PRO A 68 -7.25 10.90 9.29
C PRO A 68 -8.29 10.51 8.24
N MET A 69 -8.61 9.18 8.19
CA MET A 69 -9.72 8.63 7.40
C MET A 69 -10.76 7.91 8.27
N VAL A 70 -10.48 7.77 9.55
CA VAL A 70 -11.40 7.22 10.56
C VAL A 70 -11.53 8.20 11.73
N ASP A 71 -12.66 8.15 12.44
CA ASP A 71 -12.94 9.11 13.51
C ASP A 71 -12.27 8.76 14.85
N ASP A 72 -11.87 7.50 15.05
CA ASP A 72 -11.20 7.07 16.28
C ASP A 72 -9.69 7.34 16.20
N PRO A 73 -9.14 8.22 17.09
CA PRO A 73 -7.74 8.61 17.04
C PRO A 73 -6.75 7.45 17.19
N TYR A 74 -7.06 6.53 18.10
CA TYR A 74 -6.22 5.36 18.34
C TYR A 74 -6.16 4.45 17.10
N THR A 75 -7.30 4.17 16.49
CA THR A 75 -7.39 3.39 15.25
C THR A 75 -6.69 4.09 14.10
N PHE A 76 -6.81 5.42 13.98
CA PHE A 76 -6.07 6.19 12.98
C PHE A 76 -4.55 6.03 13.16
N GLY A 77 -4.05 6.12 14.39
CA GLY A 77 -2.64 5.90 14.70
C GLY A 77 -2.15 4.52 14.26
N LYS A 78 -2.95 3.48 14.54
CA LYS A 78 -2.65 2.10 14.09
C LYS A 78 -2.58 1.99 12.57
N ILE A 79 -3.55 2.57 11.85
CA ILE A 79 -3.59 2.52 10.38
C ILE A 79 -2.39 3.24 9.78
N ALA A 80 -2.08 4.45 10.26
CA ALA A 80 -0.97 5.23 9.74
C ALA A 80 0.38 4.54 9.94
N ALA A 81 0.59 3.96 11.11
CA ALA A 81 1.80 3.19 11.38
C ALA A 81 1.87 1.90 10.54
N THR A 82 0.75 1.16 10.43
CA THR A 82 0.70 -0.07 9.61
C THR A 82 1.05 0.22 8.15
N ASN A 83 0.57 1.34 7.60
CA ASN A 83 0.89 1.76 6.24
C ASN A 83 2.38 2.09 6.09
N ALA A 84 2.93 2.93 6.98
CA ALA A 84 4.35 3.33 6.90
C ALA A 84 5.34 2.16 7.11
N LEU A 85 4.94 1.15 7.88
CA LEU A 85 5.75 -0.06 8.09
C LEU A 85 5.74 -1.01 6.88
N SER A 86 4.75 -0.87 6.00
CA SER A 86 4.47 -1.80 4.91
C SER A 86 5.59 -1.85 3.87
N ASP A 87 6.15 -0.71 3.49
CA ASP A 87 7.21 -0.60 2.50
C ASP A 87 8.44 -1.43 2.87
N ILE A 88 8.77 -1.52 4.17
CA ILE A 88 9.88 -2.36 4.64
C ILE A 88 9.62 -3.83 4.29
N TYR A 89 8.38 -4.31 4.45
CA TYR A 89 8.01 -5.68 4.15
C TYR A 89 7.92 -5.94 2.65
N ALA A 90 7.44 -4.96 1.87
CA ALA A 90 7.41 -5.03 0.41
C ALA A 90 8.82 -5.20 -0.17
N MET A 91 9.82 -4.56 0.44
CA MET A 91 11.23 -4.69 0.06
C MET A 91 11.93 -5.95 0.63
N GLY A 92 11.20 -6.85 1.31
CA GLY A 92 11.75 -8.07 1.94
C GLY A 92 12.55 -7.82 3.22
N GLY A 93 12.42 -6.62 3.81
CA GLY A 93 13.15 -6.18 4.99
C GLY A 93 12.48 -6.53 6.32
N GLU A 94 13.23 -6.24 7.39
CA GLU A 94 12.77 -6.31 8.78
C GLU A 94 12.80 -4.92 9.40
N VAL A 95 11.71 -4.49 10.04
CA VAL A 95 11.62 -3.22 10.76
C VAL A 95 12.60 -3.21 11.96
N LYS A 96 13.35 -2.12 12.12
CA LYS A 96 14.24 -1.92 13.27
C LYS A 96 13.84 -0.71 14.10
N THR A 97 13.71 0.45 13.50
CA THR A 97 13.33 1.68 14.23
C THR A 97 12.27 2.46 13.45
N ALA A 98 11.48 3.24 14.19
CA ALA A 98 10.54 4.20 13.62
C ALA A 98 10.63 5.53 14.36
N LEU A 99 10.41 6.63 13.64
CA LEU A 99 10.30 7.99 14.15
C LEU A 99 8.90 8.53 13.82
N ASN A 100 8.22 9.13 14.80
CA ASN A 100 6.94 9.79 14.59
C ASN A 100 7.07 11.04 13.71
N ILE A 101 6.15 11.21 12.78
CA ILE A 101 5.91 12.46 12.04
C ILE A 101 4.53 12.96 12.45
N VAL A 102 4.48 14.14 13.08
CA VAL A 102 3.26 14.70 13.68
C VAL A 102 3.03 16.12 13.19
N CYS A 103 1.86 16.36 12.58
CA CYS A 103 1.29 17.70 12.41
C CYS A 103 0.00 17.75 13.23
N PHE A 104 -0.13 18.73 14.16
CA PHE A 104 -1.26 18.73 15.08
C PHE A 104 -1.70 20.16 15.45
N PRO A 105 -3.02 20.48 15.46
CA PRO A 105 -3.50 21.79 15.85
C PRO A 105 -3.27 22.07 17.33
N GLU A 106 -2.58 23.19 17.67
CA GLU A 106 -2.25 23.55 19.07
C GLU A 106 -3.45 23.65 20.00
N LYS A 107 -4.63 24.00 19.46
CA LYS A 107 -5.86 24.20 20.25
C LYS A 107 -6.69 22.92 20.39
N MET A 108 -6.31 21.83 19.72
CA MET A 108 -7.01 20.54 19.82
C MET A 108 -6.59 19.83 21.11
N ASP A 109 -7.49 19.01 21.66
CA ASP A 109 -7.22 18.23 22.88
C ASP A 109 -6.00 17.30 22.66
N LEU A 110 -4.96 17.49 23.47
CA LEU A 110 -3.72 16.68 23.42
C LEU A 110 -3.94 15.19 23.76
N ASN A 111 -5.05 14.84 24.41
CA ASN A 111 -5.41 13.43 24.58
C ASN A 111 -5.66 12.74 23.25
N ILE A 112 -6.19 13.45 22.26
CA ILE A 112 -6.36 12.94 20.89
C ILE A 112 -5.00 12.57 20.29
N LEU A 113 -4.00 13.47 20.42
CA LEU A 113 -2.63 13.18 19.97
C LEU A 113 -2.04 11.97 20.71
N GLY A 114 -2.26 11.91 22.03
CA GLY A 114 -1.81 10.78 22.84
C GLY A 114 -2.34 9.44 22.33
N GLU A 115 -3.63 9.37 22.00
CA GLU A 115 -4.25 8.15 21.45
C GLU A 115 -3.73 7.80 20.05
N ILE A 116 -3.51 8.79 19.17
CA ILE A 116 -2.91 8.57 17.84
C ILE A 116 -1.52 7.94 18.02
N MET A 117 -0.67 8.55 18.83
CA MET A 117 0.70 8.08 19.05
C MET A 117 0.74 6.72 19.75
N ARG A 118 -0.19 6.44 20.67
CA ARG A 118 -0.33 5.14 21.34
C ARG A 118 -0.64 4.05 20.31
N GLY A 119 -1.62 4.29 19.42
CA GLY A 119 -1.95 3.34 18.35
C GLY A 119 -0.76 3.06 17.43
N GLY A 120 -0.01 4.10 17.05
CA GLY A 120 1.19 3.96 16.24
C GLY A 120 2.30 3.17 16.94
N ALA A 121 2.57 3.48 18.22
CA ALA A 121 3.58 2.80 19.01
C ALA A 121 3.31 1.29 19.14
N GLU A 122 2.04 0.90 19.37
CA GLU A 122 1.65 -0.51 19.45
C GLU A 122 1.93 -1.26 18.14
N LYS A 123 1.73 -0.62 16.97
CA LYS A 123 2.04 -1.24 15.68
C LYS A 123 3.55 -1.38 15.44
N VAL A 124 4.34 -0.42 15.88
CA VAL A 124 5.81 -0.54 15.83
C VAL A 124 6.30 -1.70 16.71
N ILE A 125 5.73 -1.88 17.92
CA ILE A 125 6.05 -3.00 18.80
C ILE A 125 5.62 -4.34 18.14
N GLU A 126 4.42 -4.42 17.58
CA GLU A 126 3.93 -5.61 16.86
C GLU A 126 4.83 -5.96 15.66
N ALA A 127 5.36 -4.95 14.97
CA ALA A 127 6.33 -5.12 13.90
C ALA A 127 7.68 -5.70 14.39
N GLY A 128 7.95 -5.64 15.68
CA GLY A 128 9.23 -6.02 16.29
C GLY A 128 10.26 -4.89 16.28
N GLY A 129 9.83 -3.67 15.96
CA GLY A 129 10.65 -2.47 15.93
C GLY A 129 10.65 -1.68 17.24
N THR A 130 11.45 -0.64 17.29
CA THR A 130 11.53 0.32 18.39
C THR A 130 11.13 1.71 17.93
N LEU A 131 10.17 2.32 18.62
CA LEU A 131 9.85 3.74 18.42
C LEU A 131 10.95 4.59 19.07
N ALA A 132 11.78 5.26 18.27
CA ALA A 132 13.01 5.89 18.71
C ALA A 132 12.92 7.42 18.88
N GLY A 133 11.75 8.01 18.66
CA GLY A 133 11.52 9.45 18.76
C GLY A 133 10.64 9.98 17.64
N GLY A 134 10.95 11.17 17.14
CA GLY A 134 10.20 11.79 16.05
C GLY A 134 10.26 13.31 16.08
N HIS A 135 9.40 13.93 15.23
CA HIS A 135 9.26 15.38 15.16
C HIS A 135 7.79 15.77 15.09
N SER A 136 7.45 16.89 15.75
CA SER A 136 6.09 17.44 15.74
C SER A 136 6.11 18.92 15.42
N ILE A 137 5.11 19.35 14.64
CA ILE A 137 4.88 20.77 14.32
C ILE A 137 3.41 21.13 14.57
N ALA A 138 3.17 22.38 14.91
CA ALA A 138 1.84 22.96 14.90
C ALA A 138 1.35 23.11 13.44
N ASP A 139 0.12 22.71 13.16
CA ASP A 139 -0.50 22.79 11.83
C ASP A 139 -2.01 23.06 11.99
N SER A 140 -2.67 23.45 10.92
CA SER A 140 -4.14 23.58 10.89
C SER A 140 -4.85 22.23 10.90
N ASP A 141 -4.22 21.18 10.41
CA ASP A 141 -4.78 19.85 10.20
C ASP A 141 -3.95 18.77 10.87
N VAL A 142 -4.63 17.73 11.36
CA VAL A 142 -3.95 16.54 11.88
C VAL A 142 -3.35 15.75 10.72
N LYS A 143 -2.05 15.45 10.81
CA LYS A 143 -1.36 14.46 9.98
C LYS A 143 -0.46 13.63 10.87
N TYR A 144 -0.43 12.34 10.65
CA TYR A 144 0.40 11.41 11.39
C TYR A 144 0.94 10.31 10.51
N GLY A 145 2.12 9.87 10.81
CA GLY A 145 2.79 8.73 10.21
C GLY A 145 4.16 8.50 10.80
N LEU A 146 4.95 7.74 10.10
CA LEU A 146 6.29 7.34 10.56
C LEU A 146 7.33 7.52 9.46
N SER A 147 8.55 7.83 9.86
CA SER A 147 9.74 7.49 9.10
C SER A 147 10.29 6.18 9.67
N VAL A 148 10.45 5.18 8.82
CA VAL A 148 10.80 3.82 9.23
C VAL A 148 12.16 3.43 8.65
N THR A 149 12.99 2.82 9.49
CA THR A 149 14.25 2.19 9.07
C THR A 149 14.17 0.70 9.36
N GLY A 150 14.40 -0.08 8.32
CA GLY A 150 14.56 -1.52 8.38
C GLY A 150 15.93 -1.96 7.90
N ILE A 151 16.16 -3.26 7.92
CA ILE A 151 17.34 -3.89 7.32
C ILE A 151 16.92 -5.04 6.41
N VAL A 152 17.72 -5.28 5.37
CA VAL A 152 17.58 -6.40 4.46
C VAL A 152 18.97 -6.91 4.07
N ASN A 153 19.07 -8.19 3.69
CA ASN A 153 20.29 -8.66 3.03
C ASN A 153 20.33 -8.13 1.58
N PRO A 154 21.41 -7.49 1.11
CA PRO A 154 21.51 -6.92 -0.23
C PRO A 154 21.16 -7.88 -1.37
N ASN A 155 21.37 -9.19 -1.16
CA ASN A 155 21.06 -10.22 -2.15
C ASN A 155 19.62 -10.77 -2.07
N LYS A 156 18.78 -10.23 -1.18
CA LYS A 156 17.39 -10.68 -0.91
C LYS A 156 16.39 -9.53 -0.95
N ILE A 157 16.74 -8.44 -1.61
CA ILE A 157 15.84 -7.31 -1.81
C ILE A 157 14.74 -7.75 -2.78
N TYR A 158 13.51 -7.45 -2.46
CA TYR A 158 12.41 -7.49 -3.41
C TYR A 158 12.32 -6.13 -4.10
N THR A 159 12.14 -6.13 -5.41
CA THR A 159 11.93 -4.92 -6.21
C THR A 159 10.59 -4.98 -6.91
N ASN A 160 10.07 -3.83 -7.29
CA ASN A 160 8.78 -3.75 -7.99
C ASN A 160 8.86 -4.38 -9.39
N ASN A 161 9.99 -4.28 -10.09
CA ASN A 161 10.16 -4.61 -11.51
C ASN A 161 10.92 -5.93 -11.79
N GLY A 162 11.03 -6.81 -10.81
CA GLY A 162 11.72 -8.10 -10.95
C GLY A 162 10.88 -9.24 -11.54
N ALA A 163 9.61 -9.01 -11.88
CA ALA A 163 8.68 -10.01 -12.39
C ALA A 163 9.15 -10.65 -13.70
N LYS A 164 8.71 -11.88 -13.98
CA LYS A 164 9.11 -12.66 -15.15
C LYS A 164 7.90 -13.22 -15.90
N PRO A 165 7.98 -13.34 -17.24
CA PRO A 165 6.93 -14.05 -17.98
C PRO A 165 6.72 -15.47 -17.44
N GLY A 166 5.46 -15.83 -17.18
CA GLY A 166 5.07 -17.11 -16.59
C GLY A 166 4.91 -17.07 -15.07
N ASP A 167 5.23 -15.97 -14.41
CA ASP A 167 4.98 -15.82 -12.98
C ASP A 167 3.48 -15.75 -12.67
N ALA A 168 3.10 -16.27 -11.51
CA ALA A 168 1.80 -16.03 -10.91
C ALA A 168 1.83 -14.73 -10.07
N LEU A 169 0.69 -14.04 -10.02
CA LEU A 169 0.47 -12.84 -9.23
C LEU A 169 -0.44 -13.16 -8.05
N ILE A 170 0.02 -12.89 -6.82
CA ILE A 170 -0.76 -13.09 -5.59
C ILE A 170 -1.04 -11.73 -4.96
N LEU A 171 -2.31 -11.47 -4.58
CA LEU A 171 -2.72 -10.31 -3.80
C LEU A 171 -3.12 -10.78 -2.39
N THR A 172 -2.60 -10.13 -1.33
CA THR A 172 -2.72 -10.63 0.05
C THR A 172 -3.81 -10.00 0.90
N LYS A 173 -4.45 -8.92 0.45
CA LYS A 173 -5.60 -8.26 1.11
C LYS A 173 -6.70 -7.92 0.12
N ARG A 174 -7.91 -7.67 0.64
CA ARG A 174 -9.07 -7.26 -0.17
C ARG A 174 -8.94 -5.82 -0.65
N LEU A 175 -9.47 -5.53 -1.84
CA LEU A 175 -9.61 -4.18 -2.42
C LEU A 175 -10.97 -3.56 -2.06
N GLY A 176 -11.06 -2.22 -2.19
CA GLY A 176 -12.27 -1.43 -1.97
C GLY A 176 -12.25 -0.58 -0.71
N VAL A 177 -11.09 -0.42 -0.06
CA VAL A 177 -10.90 0.38 1.16
C VAL A 177 -11.31 1.84 0.95
N GLY A 178 -10.87 2.46 -0.15
CA GLY A 178 -11.16 3.86 -0.44
C GLY A 178 -12.66 4.12 -0.64
N ILE A 179 -13.33 3.24 -1.38
CA ILE A 179 -14.77 3.30 -1.65
C ILE A 179 -15.55 3.20 -0.34
N ILE A 180 -15.27 2.19 0.51
CA ILE A 180 -15.99 2.02 1.79
C ILE A 180 -15.73 3.19 2.74
N CYS A 181 -14.49 3.67 2.86
CA CYS A 181 -14.19 4.86 3.66
C CYS A 181 -14.91 6.11 3.13
N THR A 182 -15.08 6.23 1.81
CA THR A 182 -15.85 7.33 1.19
C THR A 182 -17.33 7.20 1.53
N ALA A 183 -17.91 6.01 1.40
CA ALA A 183 -19.31 5.74 1.77
C ALA A 183 -19.56 6.00 3.28
N ASN A 184 -18.63 5.61 4.15
CA ASN A 184 -18.73 5.90 5.59
C ASN A 184 -18.80 7.41 5.91
N ARG A 185 -18.10 8.25 5.15
CA ARG A 185 -18.12 9.70 5.36
C ARG A 185 -19.48 10.33 5.09
N VAL A 186 -20.29 9.72 4.24
CA VAL A 186 -21.66 10.16 3.93
C VAL A 186 -22.73 9.34 4.66
N GLY A 187 -22.30 8.41 5.54
CA GLY A 187 -23.20 7.62 6.40
C GLY A 187 -23.82 6.40 5.72
N GLU A 188 -23.28 5.95 4.57
CA GLU A 188 -23.82 4.86 3.76
C GLU A 188 -23.13 3.50 4.00
N ALA A 189 -21.93 3.48 4.60
CA ALA A 189 -21.24 2.23 4.91
C ALA A 189 -21.84 1.56 6.16
N SER A 190 -21.97 0.23 6.12
CA SER A 190 -22.37 -0.56 7.29
C SER A 190 -21.25 -0.59 8.34
N VAL A 191 -21.65 -0.83 9.60
CA VAL A 191 -20.70 -1.00 10.73
C VAL A 191 -19.80 -2.21 10.47
N GLU A 192 -20.34 -3.28 9.91
CA GLU A 192 -19.63 -4.51 9.55
C GLU A 192 -18.57 -4.27 8.48
N ALA A 193 -18.92 -3.52 7.43
CA ALA A 193 -17.96 -3.18 6.37
C ALA A 193 -16.83 -2.30 6.91
N MET A 194 -17.16 -1.27 7.71
CA MET A 194 -16.14 -0.41 8.33
C MET A 194 -15.24 -1.18 9.28
N LYS A 195 -15.80 -2.13 10.05
CA LYS A 195 -15.00 -3.02 10.90
C LYS A 195 -14.04 -3.86 10.05
N ALA A 196 -14.53 -4.51 9.00
CA ALA A 196 -13.72 -5.37 8.14
C ALA A 196 -12.57 -4.59 7.45
N VAL A 197 -12.86 -3.39 6.95
CA VAL A 197 -11.86 -2.49 6.36
C VAL A 197 -10.84 -2.03 7.40
N THR A 198 -11.27 -1.67 8.60
CA THR A 198 -10.39 -1.26 9.70
C THR A 198 -9.47 -2.40 10.14
N ASP A 199 -10.01 -3.61 10.29
CA ASP A 199 -9.23 -4.81 10.62
C ASP A 199 -8.16 -5.06 9.54
N SER A 200 -8.51 -4.91 8.25
CA SER A 200 -7.57 -5.03 7.13
C SER A 200 -6.49 -3.95 7.16
N MET A 201 -6.87 -2.67 7.34
CA MET A 201 -5.93 -1.55 7.39
C MET A 201 -4.96 -1.63 8.58
N THR A 202 -5.35 -2.26 9.68
CA THR A 202 -4.51 -2.43 10.87
C THR A 202 -3.73 -3.74 10.89
N THR A 203 -3.92 -4.63 9.91
CA THR A 203 -3.15 -5.86 9.77
C THR A 203 -1.81 -5.57 9.08
N LEU A 204 -0.69 -5.91 9.75
CA LEU A 204 0.66 -5.70 9.20
C LEU A 204 0.92 -6.64 8.00
N ASN A 205 1.54 -6.13 6.96
CA ASN A 205 2.07 -6.93 5.86
C ASN A 205 3.28 -7.81 6.28
N LYS A 206 3.76 -7.65 7.51
CA LYS A 206 4.72 -8.55 8.19
C LYS A 206 4.34 -10.02 8.02
N TYR A 207 3.08 -10.36 8.27
CA TYR A 207 2.60 -11.75 8.23
C TYR A 207 2.67 -12.35 6.82
N ALA A 208 2.37 -11.55 5.80
CA ALA A 208 2.56 -11.96 4.41
C ALA A 208 4.04 -12.11 4.06
N ALA A 209 4.88 -11.15 4.44
CA ALA A 209 6.33 -11.18 4.20
C ALA A 209 7.00 -12.38 4.89
N GLU A 210 6.56 -12.75 6.11
CA GLU A 210 7.04 -13.95 6.81
C GLU A 210 6.72 -15.24 6.03
N CYS A 211 5.56 -15.33 5.39
CA CYS A 211 5.21 -16.46 4.51
C CYS A 211 6.13 -16.53 3.29
N CYS A 212 6.57 -15.39 2.75
CA CYS A 212 7.43 -15.30 1.57
C CYS A 212 8.86 -15.77 1.79
N ARG A 213 9.38 -15.78 3.03
CA ARG A 213 10.81 -16.04 3.35
C ARG A 213 11.41 -17.31 2.73
N ASN A 214 10.58 -18.32 2.50
CA ASN A 214 11.03 -19.62 1.97
C ASN A 214 10.73 -19.81 0.48
N PHE A 215 10.31 -18.76 -0.21
CA PHE A 215 10.01 -18.76 -1.63
C PHE A 215 10.95 -17.78 -2.36
N LYS A 216 11.19 -18.05 -3.63
CA LYS A 216 11.90 -17.11 -4.48
C LYS A 216 10.93 -16.10 -5.04
N ILE A 217 10.81 -14.97 -4.39
CA ILE A 217 10.01 -13.85 -4.87
C ILE A 217 10.76 -13.14 -5.99
N HIS A 218 10.09 -12.89 -7.11
CA HIS A 218 10.66 -12.19 -8.26
C HIS A 218 10.38 -10.69 -8.21
N ALA A 219 9.16 -10.28 -7.83
CA ALA A 219 8.79 -8.89 -7.58
C ALA A 219 7.78 -8.81 -6.45
N CYS A 220 7.78 -7.68 -5.73
CA CYS A 220 6.84 -7.41 -4.66
C CYS A 220 6.66 -5.90 -4.52
N THR A 221 5.44 -5.46 -4.28
CA THR A 221 5.07 -4.09 -3.88
C THR A 221 3.87 -4.16 -2.94
N ASP A 222 3.62 -3.13 -2.16
CA ASP A 222 2.36 -3.00 -1.45
C ASP A 222 1.34 -2.20 -2.29
N VAL A 223 0.07 -2.58 -2.20
CA VAL A 223 -1.00 -1.94 -2.96
C VAL A 223 -1.59 -0.80 -2.15
N THR A 224 -1.23 0.44 -2.50
CA THR A 224 -1.63 1.65 -1.76
C THR A 224 -2.33 2.70 -2.64
N GLY A 225 -1.91 3.95 -2.58
CA GLY A 225 -2.61 5.09 -3.16
C GLY A 225 -2.77 5.09 -4.68
N PHE A 226 -1.90 4.41 -5.40
CA PHE A 226 -1.97 4.31 -6.86
C PHE A 226 -2.87 3.18 -7.35
N SER A 227 -3.55 2.49 -6.45
CA SER A 227 -4.45 1.36 -6.72
C SER A 227 -3.76 0.06 -7.14
N PHE A 228 -4.54 -1.02 -7.21
CA PHE A 228 -4.05 -2.30 -7.70
C PHE A 228 -3.49 -2.22 -9.12
N LEU A 229 -4.23 -1.58 -10.05
CA LEU A 229 -3.79 -1.47 -11.44
C LEU A 229 -2.61 -0.51 -11.62
N GLY A 230 -2.50 0.53 -10.78
CA GLY A 230 -1.37 1.45 -10.81
C GLY A 230 -0.06 0.77 -10.40
N HIS A 231 -0.07 0.05 -9.26
CA HIS A 231 1.11 -0.70 -8.82
C HIS A 231 1.45 -1.88 -9.75
N LEU A 232 0.43 -2.48 -10.36
CA LEU A 232 0.64 -3.50 -11.38
C LEU A 232 1.32 -2.93 -12.64
N HIS A 233 0.91 -1.72 -13.07
CA HIS A 233 1.57 -1.00 -14.17
C HIS A 233 3.04 -0.69 -13.84
N GLU A 234 3.34 -0.27 -12.60
CA GLU A 234 4.71 -0.07 -12.13
C GLU A 234 5.51 -1.38 -12.17
N MET A 235 4.91 -2.50 -11.72
CA MET A 235 5.54 -3.83 -11.75
C MET A 235 5.82 -4.33 -13.17
N MET A 236 4.98 -4.02 -14.14
CA MET A 236 5.21 -4.39 -15.55
C MET A 236 6.28 -3.52 -16.22
N ASP A 237 6.56 -2.34 -15.70
CA ASP A 237 7.63 -1.41 -16.09
C ASP A 237 7.73 -1.17 -17.62
N GLY A 238 6.61 -1.26 -18.33
CA GLY A 238 6.56 -1.15 -19.79
C GLY A 238 7.31 -2.26 -20.56
N GLN A 239 7.86 -3.25 -19.87
CA GLN A 239 8.64 -4.38 -20.47
C GLN A 239 7.84 -5.68 -20.49
N LEU A 240 6.83 -5.78 -19.65
CA LEU A 240 6.01 -6.97 -19.47
C LEU A 240 4.53 -6.63 -19.70
N SER A 241 3.71 -7.66 -19.71
CA SER A 241 2.25 -7.57 -19.69
C SER A 241 1.71 -8.54 -18.65
N CYS A 242 0.44 -8.40 -18.29
CA CYS A 242 -0.19 -9.35 -17.38
C CYS A 242 -1.67 -9.58 -17.73
N HIS A 243 -2.16 -10.72 -17.29
CA HIS A 243 -3.56 -11.11 -17.38
C HIS A 243 -4.13 -11.27 -15.97
N ILE A 244 -5.16 -10.52 -15.67
CA ILE A 244 -5.85 -10.51 -14.37
C ILE A 244 -7.22 -11.16 -14.51
N HIS A 245 -7.53 -12.06 -13.59
CA HIS A 245 -8.82 -12.74 -13.46
C HIS A 245 -9.64 -12.03 -12.39
N ALA A 246 -10.56 -11.16 -12.82
CA ALA A 246 -11.31 -10.29 -11.91
C ALA A 246 -12.09 -11.05 -10.82
N LYS A 247 -12.61 -12.23 -11.13
CA LYS A 247 -13.32 -13.09 -10.15
C LYS A 247 -12.43 -13.63 -9.03
N GLN A 248 -11.12 -13.65 -9.24
CA GLN A 248 -10.15 -14.14 -8.25
C GLN A 248 -9.61 -12.99 -7.39
N VAL A 249 -9.83 -11.74 -7.78
CA VAL A 249 -9.39 -10.59 -6.98
C VAL A 249 -10.24 -10.49 -5.72
N PRO A 250 -9.63 -10.58 -4.52
CA PRO A 250 -10.38 -10.46 -3.28
C PRO A 250 -10.85 -9.02 -3.09
N VAL A 251 -12.13 -8.82 -2.84
CA VAL A 251 -12.75 -7.51 -2.65
C VAL A 251 -13.63 -7.49 -1.41
N PHE A 252 -13.90 -6.30 -0.88
CA PHE A 252 -14.98 -6.11 0.09
C PHE A 252 -16.31 -6.04 -0.69
N GLU A 253 -17.24 -6.95 -0.40
CA GLU A 253 -18.50 -7.05 -1.15
C GLU A 253 -19.31 -5.75 -1.16
N GLU A 254 -19.34 -5.05 -0.03
CA GLU A 254 -20.06 -3.79 0.07
C GLU A 254 -19.45 -2.69 -0.81
N ALA A 255 -18.16 -2.76 -1.14
CA ALA A 255 -17.52 -1.83 -2.07
C ALA A 255 -18.08 -1.96 -3.49
N LEU A 256 -18.50 -3.16 -3.93
CA LEU A 256 -19.16 -3.36 -5.23
C LEU A 256 -20.47 -2.59 -5.29
N ARG A 257 -21.31 -2.70 -4.25
CA ARG A 257 -22.57 -1.96 -4.17
C ARG A 257 -22.34 -0.45 -4.21
N HIS A 258 -21.43 0.07 -3.41
CA HIS A 258 -21.14 1.49 -3.37
C HIS A 258 -20.54 2.01 -4.69
N ALA A 259 -19.73 1.21 -5.37
CA ALA A 259 -19.22 1.57 -6.69
C ALA A 259 -20.34 1.65 -7.73
N ASP A 260 -21.30 0.72 -7.73
CA ASP A 260 -22.50 0.78 -8.60
C ASP A 260 -23.38 1.99 -8.29
N GLU A 261 -23.39 2.47 -7.04
CA GLU A 261 -24.07 3.68 -6.60
C GLU A 261 -23.24 4.96 -6.83
N PHE A 262 -22.10 4.87 -7.54
CA PHE A 262 -21.18 5.98 -7.84
C PHE A 262 -20.57 6.66 -6.62
N LEU A 263 -20.49 6.00 -5.47
CA LEU A 263 -19.74 6.46 -4.30
C LEU A 263 -18.24 6.19 -4.48
N LEU A 264 -17.63 6.89 -5.41
CA LEU A 264 -16.26 6.68 -5.86
C LEU A 264 -15.29 7.68 -5.21
N THR A 265 -14.01 7.34 -5.23
CA THR A 265 -12.95 8.22 -4.74
C THR A 265 -12.41 9.13 -5.85
N ALA A 266 -12.13 10.39 -5.53
CA ALA A 266 -11.47 11.28 -6.47
C ALA A 266 -10.06 10.77 -6.86
N ALA A 267 -9.40 10.05 -5.96
CA ALA A 267 -8.10 9.44 -6.24
C ALA A 267 -8.24 8.25 -7.21
N GLY A 268 -9.29 7.43 -7.10
CA GLY A 268 -9.60 6.37 -8.06
C GLY A 268 -9.77 6.91 -9.48
N GLN A 269 -10.47 8.05 -9.62
CA GLN A 269 -10.61 8.69 -10.92
C GLN A 269 -9.26 9.22 -11.46
N ARG A 270 -8.38 9.76 -10.61
CA ARG A 270 -7.03 10.13 -11.04
C ARG A 270 -6.20 8.91 -11.46
N ASN A 271 -6.30 7.80 -10.73
CA ASN A 271 -5.65 6.54 -11.07
C ASN A 271 -6.16 5.99 -12.40
N ARG A 272 -7.51 5.99 -12.62
CA ARG A 272 -8.12 5.59 -13.89
C ARG A 272 -7.63 6.42 -15.07
N ASN A 273 -7.52 7.74 -14.89
CA ASN A 273 -7.01 8.62 -15.94
C ASN A 273 -5.53 8.39 -16.26
N PHE A 274 -4.73 7.99 -15.29
CA PHE A 274 -3.29 7.75 -15.47
C PHE A 274 -3.01 6.35 -16.03
N THR A 275 -3.55 5.31 -15.39
CA THR A 275 -3.25 3.91 -15.73
C THR A 275 -4.21 3.33 -16.78
N GLY A 276 -5.44 3.85 -16.88
CA GLY A 276 -6.47 3.35 -17.78
C GLY A 276 -6.04 3.15 -19.24
N PRO A 277 -5.22 4.02 -19.85
CA PRO A 277 -4.72 3.81 -21.20
C PRO A 277 -3.94 2.51 -21.44
N PHE A 278 -3.41 1.90 -20.38
CA PHE A 278 -2.65 0.64 -20.42
C PHE A 278 -3.52 -0.59 -20.14
N VAL A 279 -4.80 -0.40 -19.79
CA VAL A 279 -5.70 -1.46 -19.32
C VAL A 279 -6.80 -1.74 -20.34
N GLN A 280 -7.04 -3.01 -20.64
CA GLN A 280 -8.21 -3.46 -21.38
C GLN A 280 -9.08 -4.36 -20.51
N PHE A 281 -10.35 -3.98 -20.33
CA PHE A 281 -11.35 -4.79 -19.68
C PHE A 281 -12.19 -5.56 -20.70
N LYS A 282 -12.44 -6.86 -20.42
CA LYS A 282 -13.32 -7.70 -21.26
C LYS A 282 -14.40 -8.34 -20.40
N GLY A 283 -15.63 -7.83 -20.52
CA GLY A 283 -16.78 -8.36 -19.80
C GLY A 283 -16.79 -8.11 -18.30
N ILE A 284 -16.09 -7.05 -17.83
CA ILE A 284 -16.00 -6.70 -16.42
C ILE A 284 -17.13 -5.73 -16.06
N PRO A 285 -17.87 -5.95 -14.95
CA PRO A 285 -18.84 -5.00 -14.43
C PRO A 285 -18.18 -3.68 -14.02
N PHE A 286 -18.89 -2.55 -14.19
CA PHE A 286 -18.42 -1.21 -13.85
C PHE A 286 -17.88 -1.12 -12.42
N ALA A 287 -18.62 -1.64 -11.42
CA ALA A 287 -18.18 -1.62 -10.02
C ALA A 287 -16.81 -2.28 -9.82
N MET A 288 -16.57 -3.41 -10.49
CA MET A 288 -15.29 -4.10 -10.38
C MET A 288 -14.17 -3.32 -11.07
N GLU A 289 -14.42 -2.70 -12.22
CA GLU A 289 -13.43 -1.80 -12.84
C GLU A 289 -13.01 -0.68 -11.89
N GLU A 290 -13.98 -0.02 -11.24
CA GLU A 290 -13.72 1.09 -10.31
C GLU A 290 -12.96 0.62 -9.06
N ILE A 291 -13.25 -0.57 -8.52
CA ILE A 291 -12.52 -1.15 -7.39
C ILE A 291 -11.04 -1.40 -7.75
N LEU A 292 -10.75 -1.82 -8.96
CA LEU A 292 -9.37 -2.07 -9.41
C LEU A 292 -8.56 -0.76 -9.52
N PHE A 293 -9.21 0.39 -9.68
CA PHE A 293 -8.60 1.73 -9.63
C PHE A 293 -8.70 2.40 -8.26
N ASP A 294 -9.42 1.80 -7.29
CA ASP A 294 -9.62 2.41 -5.98
C ASP A 294 -8.31 2.46 -5.17
N PRO A 295 -7.95 3.63 -4.60
CA PRO A 295 -6.78 3.72 -3.74
C PRO A 295 -6.97 2.91 -2.46
N GLN A 296 -5.95 2.17 -2.08
CA GLN A 296 -5.94 1.41 -0.84
C GLN A 296 -5.11 2.15 0.21
N THR A 297 -5.57 2.18 1.45
CA THR A 297 -4.78 2.60 2.60
C THR A 297 -4.35 1.34 3.34
N SER A 298 -3.06 1.17 3.57
CA SER A 298 -2.51 -0.03 4.17
C SER A 298 -3.00 -1.31 3.48
N GLY A 299 -2.92 -1.33 2.16
CA GLY A 299 -3.31 -2.49 1.35
C GLY A 299 -2.37 -3.67 1.49
N GLY A 300 -2.64 -4.74 0.76
CA GLY A 300 -1.86 -5.97 0.80
C GLY A 300 -0.62 -5.92 -0.09
N LEU A 301 0.23 -6.93 0.04
CA LEU A 301 1.31 -7.15 -0.91
C LEU A 301 0.76 -7.72 -2.22
N LEU A 302 1.31 -7.23 -3.34
CA LEU A 302 1.20 -7.81 -4.67
C LEU A 302 2.53 -8.50 -4.95
N ILE A 303 2.48 -9.82 -5.11
CA ILE A 303 3.67 -10.68 -5.16
C ILE A 303 3.71 -11.41 -6.49
N SER A 304 4.86 -11.35 -7.16
CA SER A 304 5.17 -12.13 -8.38
C SER A 304 6.20 -13.21 -8.06
N LEU A 305 5.88 -14.46 -8.41
CA LEU A 305 6.76 -15.61 -8.21
C LEU A 305 6.47 -16.70 -9.24
N ALA A 306 7.39 -17.67 -9.34
CA ALA A 306 7.22 -18.82 -10.25
C ALA A 306 5.86 -19.51 -10.02
N LYS A 307 5.17 -19.84 -11.12
CA LYS A 307 3.83 -20.44 -11.11
C LYS A 307 3.75 -21.73 -10.28
N GLU A 308 4.84 -22.49 -10.27
CA GLU A 308 4.96 -23.76 -9.53
C GLU A 308 4.97 -23.55 -8.03
N ASP A 309 5.52 -22.43 -7.55
CA ASP A 309 5.64 -22.08 -6.12
C ASP A 309 4.37 -21.41 -5.58
N ALA A 310 3.55 -20.81 -6.46
CA ALA A 310 2.41 -19.99 -6.07
C ALA A 310 1.35 -20.74 -5.22
N PRO A 311 0.96 -21.99 -5.50
CA PRO A 311 0.03 -22.72 -4.65
C PRO A 311 0.57 -22.92 -3.22
N GLY A 312 1.87 -23.27 -3.10
CA GLY A 312 2.49 -23.46 -1.79
C GLY A 312 2.59 -22.18 -0.95
N LEU A 313 2.83 -21.03 -1.59
CA LEU A 313 2.80 -19.73 -0.91
C LEU A 313 1.35 -19.35 -0.54
N LEU A 314 0.38 -19.54 -1.45
CA LEU A 314 -1.02 -19.24 -1.20
C LEU A 314 -1.56 -20.03 0.01
N ASP A 315 -1.24 -21.33 0.12
CA ASP A 315 -1.65 -22.15 1.26
C ASP A 315 -1.11 -21.61 2.58
N LYS A 316 0.16 -21.14 2.62
CA LYS A 316 0.74 -20.52 3.82
C LYS A 316 0.07 -19.20 4.18
N LEU A 317 -0.20 -18.36 3.19
CA LEU A 317 -0.88 -17.07 3.38
C LEU A 317 -2.30 -17.30 3.96
N LYS A 318 -3.06 -18.24 3.40
CA LYS A 318 -4.40 -18.62 3.90
C LYS A 318 -4.35 -19.24 5.29
N ALA A 319 -3.36 -20.08 5.57
CA ALA A 319 -3.16 -20.65 6.90
C ALA A 319 -2.81 -19.58 7.96
N SER A 320 -2.22 -18.46 7.55
CA SER A 320 -1.97 -17.30 8.41
C SER A 320 -3.19 -16.38 8.55
N GLY A 321 -4.36 -16.74 8.00
CA GLY A 321 -5.61 -15.99 8.10
C GLY A 321 -5.71 -14.82 7.11
N LEU A 322 -4.82 -14.72 6.13
CA LEU A 322 -4.85 -13.67 5.12
C LEU A 322 -5.82 -14.03 3.98
N PRO A 323 -6.62 -13.07 3.47
CA PRO A 323 -7.55 -13.29 2.36
C PRO A 323 -6.81 -13.25 1.01
N ALA A 324 -5.69 -13.99 0.91
CA ALA A 324 -4.84 -14.01 -0.27
C ALA A 324 -5.44 -14.84 -1.40
N GLU A 325 -5.22 -14.39 -2.65
CA GLU A 325 -5.62 -15.13 -3.85
C GLU A 325 -4.58 -14.98 -4.97
N ILE A 326 -4.46 -16.02 -5.83
CA ILE A 326 -3.77 -15.89 -7.12
C ILE A 326 -4.71 -15.13 -8.05
N VAL A 327 -4.33 -13.91 -8.42
CA VAL A 327 -5.21 -12.98 -9.15
C VAL A 327 -4.90 -12.90 -10.65
N GLY A 328 -3.81 -13.49 -11.09
CA GLY A 328 -3.40 -13.45 -12.50
C GLY A 328 -2.01 -14.01 -12.75
N GLU A 329 -1.51 -13.72 -13.92
CA GLU A 329 -0.19 -14.16 -14.38
C GLU A 329 0.52 -13.06 -15.19
N VAL A 330 1.85 -13.11 -15.16
CA VAL A 330 2.74 -12.24 -15.93
C VAL A 330 3.01 -12.85 -17.31
N LEU A 331 2.99 -12.02 -18.34
CA LEU A 331 3.18 -12.40 -19.71
C LEU A 331 4.39 -11.69 -20.33
N ALA A 332 4.95 -12.24 -21.39
CA ALA A 332 5.82 -11.46 -22.27
C ALA A 332 5.05 -10.22 -22.79
N LYS A 333 5.77 -9.13 -23.10
CA LYS A 333 5.15 -7.87 -23.54
C LYS A 333 4.20 -8.09 -24.72
N THR A 334 2.97 -7.64 -24.52
CA THR A 334 1.89 -7.62 -25.51
C THR A 334 1.09 -6.31 -25.38
N GLU A 335 0.16 -6.06 -26.30
CA GLU A 335 -0.87 -5.03 -26.15
C GLU A 335 -2.23 -5.71 -25.95
N PRO A 336 -3.00 -5.29 -24.95
CA PRO A 336 -2.70 -4.26 -23.94
C PRO A 336 -1.66 -4.76 -22.92
N GLU A 337 -1.07 -3.82 -22.16
CA GLU A 337 -0.15 -4.15 -21.07
C GLU A 337 -0.86 -4.94 -19.97
N ILE A 338 -2.05 -4.50 -19.57
CA ILE A 338 -2.88 -5.16 -18.56
C ILE A 338 -4.20 -5.59 -19.20
N LEU A 339 -4.42 -6.89 -19.30
CA LEU A 339 -5.70 -7.47 -19.72
C LEU A 339 -6.46 -7.95 -18.47
N VAL A 340 -7.70 -7.49 -18.30
CA VAL A 340 -8.59 -7.93 -17.21
C VAL A 340 -9.79 -8.67 -17.80
N THR A 341 -10.01 -9.91 -17.36
CA THR A 341 -11.15 -10.75 -17.77
C THR A 341 -11.90 -11.31 -16.57
N ASN A 342 -13.09 -11.87 -16.81
CA ASN A 342 -13.89 -12.58 -15.78
C ASN A 342 -13.31 -13.96 -15.44
#